data_127c83311e2a2c5c437f488ffe540ea5
#
_entry.id   127c83311e2a2c5c437f488ffe540ea5
#
_cell.length_a   1.000
_cell.length_b   1.000
_cell.length_c   1.000
_cell.angle_alpha   90.00
_cell.angle_beta   90.00
_cell.angle_gamma   90.00
#
_symmetry.space_group_name_H-M   'P 1'
#
loop_
_entity.id
_entity.type
_entity.pdbx_description
1 polymer ?
#
loop_
_entity_poly.entity_id
_entity_poly.type
_entity_poly.pdbx_seq_one_letter_code
_entity_poly.pdbx_strand_id
1 'polypeptide(L)'
;MINCHKILGGKEVKKYQYLIFDLDNTIFDFWGAEDYALSRISQEDGLEFTPEVLEVYRTMNKGLWEQYEQGEISQTYLNEERFVRWFAHYEIQIDGSVCEKKFRHYLAEANTMMPDALDIIHELKKDFVMVAATNGIEETQL
;
A
#
# COMPACT_ATOMS: atom_id res chain seq x y z
N MET A 1 -10.12 20.43 12.18
CA MET A 1 -8.97 20.43 13.13
C MET A 1 -9.33 19.58 14.33
N ILE A 2 -8.56 18.49 14.58
CA ILE A 2 -8.73 17.68 15.79
C ILE A 2 -8.11 18.44 16.95
N ASN A 3 -8.89 18.80 17.97
CA ASN A 3 -8.36 19.48 19.14
C ASN A 3 -7.68 18.46 20.06
N CYS A 4 -6.36 18.39 20.00
CA CYS A 4 -5.53 17.44 20.76
C CYS A 4 -5.22 17.93 22.19
N HIS A 5 -5.76 19.08 22.63
CA HIS A 5 -5.53 19.64 23.94
C HIS A 5 -6.81 19.68 24.78
N LYS A 6 -6.66 19.52 26.09
CA LYS A 6 -7.71 19.66 27.09
C LYS A 6 -7.26 20.66 28.16
N ILE A 7 -8.16 21.53 28.59
CA ILE A 7 -7.85 22.48 29.67
C ILE A 7 -8.17 21.79 31.00
N LEU A 8 -7.16 21.61 31.86
CA LEU A 8 -7.28 21.11 33.22
C LEU A 8 -6.68 22.14 34.19
N GLY A 9 -7.51 22.65 35.12
CA GLY A 9 -7.05 23.59 36.13
C GLY A 9 -6.44 24.89 35.56
N GLY A 10 -6.92 25.39 34.41
CA GLY A 10 -6.42 26.59 33.76
C GLY A 10 -5.10 26.42 32.97
N LYS A 11 -4.57 25.18 32.92
CA LYS A 11 -3.42 24.83 32.07
C LYS A 11 -3.87 23.99 30.89
N GLU A 12 -3.34 24.29 29.73
CA GLU A 12 -3.54 23.47 28.56
C GLU A 12 -2.71 22.19 28.71
N VAL A 13 -3.37 21.04 28.70
CA VAL A 13 -2.74 19.72 28.83
C VAL A 13 -3.01 18.94 27.56
N LYS A 14 -2.01 18.29 27.02
CA LYS A 14 -2.18 17.41 25.85
C LYS A 14 -3.16 16.28 26.19
N LYS A 15 -4.16 16.13 25.34
CA LYS A 15 -5.19 15.06 25.47
C LYS A 15 -4.61 13.68 25.13
N TYR A 16 -3.65 13.66 24.20
CA TYR A 16 -2.98 12.46 23.72
C TYR A 16 -1.47 12.62 23.83
N GLN A 17 -0.76 11.52 24.08
CA GLN A 17 0.71 11.46 24.09
C GLN A 17 1.24 10.75 22.85
N TYR A 18 0.43 9.86 22.27
CA TYR A 18 0.81 9.00 21.16
C TYR A 18 -0.11 9.30 19.98
N LEU A 19 0.48 9.29 18.79
CA LEU A 19 -0.25 9.30 17.52
C LEU A 19 0.16 8.05 16.75
N ILE A 20 -0.84 7.28 16.33
CA ILE A 20 -0.65 6.08 15.53
C ILE A 20 -1.08 6.43 14.11
N PHE A 21 -0.18 6.21 13.15
CA PHE A 21 -0.41 6.46 11.74
C PHE A 21 -0.43 5.14 10.98
N ASP A 22 -1.41 4.99 10.13
CA ASP A 22 -1.35 4.04 9.04
C ASP A 22 -0.32 4.52 8.01
N LEU A 23 0.31 3.62 7.28
CA LEU A 23 1.36 3.94 6.31
C LEU A 23 0.81 4.06 4.89
N ASP A 24 0.14 3.03 4.39
CA ASP A 24 -0.27 2.95 3.00
C ASP A 24 -1.43 3.91 2.70
N ASN A 25 -1.26 4.77 1.70
CA ASN A 25 -2.20 5.85 1.34
C ASN A 25 -2.49 6.87 2.46
N THR A 26 -1.67 6.86 3.51
CA THR A 26 -1.69 7.83 4.61
C THR A 26 -0.38 8.61 4.67
N ILE A 27 0.74 7.92 4.77
CA ILE A 27 2.09 8.49 4.74
C ILE A 27 2.74 8.27 3.37
N PHE A 28 2.58 7.08 2.80
CA PHE A 28 3.09 6.71 1.49
C PHE A 28 1.97 6.64 0.46
N ASP A 29 2.25 7.07 -0.77
CA ASP A 29 1.36 6.94 -1.92
C ASP A 29 1.45 5.51 -2.49
N PHE A 30 0.83 4.57 -1.78
CA PHE A 30 0.82 3.18 -2.20
C PHE A 30 0.14 2.98 -3.55
N TRP A 31 -0.95 3.67 -3.83
CA TRP A 31 -1.66 3.51 -5.10
C TRP A 31 -0.85 3.99 -6.29
N GLY A 32 -0.18 5.13 -6.16
CA GLY A 32 0.72 5.60 -7.21
C GLY A 32 1.89 4.64 -7.45
N ALA A 33 2.46 4.09 -6.39
CA ALA A 33 3.51 3.09 -6.47
C ALA A 33 3.02 1.77 -7.08
N GLU A 34 1.80 1.30 -6.72
CA GLU A 34 1.17 0.12 -7.30
C GLU A 34 0.92 0.31 -8.80
N ASP A 35 0.33 1.42 -9.20
CA ASP A 35 0.05 1.73 -10.61
C ASP A 35 1.35 1.76 -11.44
N TYR A 36 2.42 2.35 -10.89
CA TYR A 36 3.75 2.32 -11.53
C TYR A 36 4.26 0.90 -11.68
N ALA A 37 4.27 0.11 -10.61
CA ALA A 37 4.76 -1.27 -10.64
C ALA A 37 3.98 -2.14 -11.64
N LEU A 38 2.65 -2.03 -11.66
CA LEU A 38 1.78 -2.75 -12.58
C LEU A 38 2.05 -2.34 -14.04
N SER A 39 2.25 -1.04 -14.29
CA SER A 39 2.58 -0.57 -15.65
C SER A 39 3.90 -1.13 -16.15
N ARG A 40 4.91 -1.20 -15.27
CA ARG A 40 6.23 -1.76 -15.63
C ARG A 40 6.15 -3.23 -15.97
N ILE A 41 5.48 -4.01 -15.13
CA ILE A 41 5.28 -5.45 -15.34
C ILE A 41 4.52 -5.71 -16.64
N SER A 42 3.41 -4.99 -16.86
CA SER A 42 2.61 -5.13 -18.08
C SER A 42 3.42 -4.94 -19.34
N GLN A 43 4.22 -3.86 -19.38
CA GLN A 43 5.08 -3.54 -20.53
C GLN A 43 6.14 -4.61 -20.80
N GLU A 44 6.75 -5.16 -19.75
CA GLU A 44 7.77 -6.21 -19.88
C GLU A 44 7.20 -7.53 -20.42
N ASP A 45 6.00 -7.87 -20.02
CA ASP A 45 5.34 -9.12 -20.38
C ASP A 45 4.35 -8.95 -21.56
N GLY A 46 4.41 -7.80 -22.27
CA GLY A 46 3.72 -7.55 -23.54
C GLY A 46 2.24 -7.20 -23.44
N LEU A 47 1.78 -6.77 -22.25
CA LEU A 47 0.42 -6.29 -22.02
C LEU A 47 0.41 -4.75 -22.06
N GLU A 48 -0.39 -4.15 -22.94
CA GLU A 48 -0.60 -2.71 -22.95
C GLU A 48 -1.33 -2.26 -21.68
N PHE A 49 -0.72 -1.35 -20.92
CA PHE A 49 -1.28 -0.85 -19.68
C PHE A 49 -2.28 0.28 -19.92
N THR A 50 -3.56 -0.03 -19.82
CA THR A 50 -4.66 0.93 -19.95
C THR A 50 -5.49 1.00 -18.67
N PRO A 51 -6.34 2.03 -18.49
CA PRO A 51 -7.26 2.10 -17.36
C PRO A 51 -8.15 0.85 -17.21
N GLU A 52 -8.58 0.27 -18.33
CA GLU A 52 -9.42 -0.94 -18.35
C GLU A 52 -8.61 -2.16 -17.85
N VAL A 53 -7.36 -2.28 -18.27
CA VAL A 53 -6.45 -3.35 -17.83
C VAL A 53 -6.17 -3.25 -16.33
N LEU A 54 -6.00 -2.04 -15.81
CA LEU A 54 -5.83 -1.79 -14.38
C LEU A 54 -7.10 -2.14 -13.59
N GLU A 55 -8.28 -1.82 -14.10
CA GLU A 55 -9.55 -2.12 -13.43
C GLU A 55 -9.79 -3.64 -13.34
N VAL A 56 -9.41 -4.41 -14.39
CA VAL A 56 -9.45 -5.88 -14.35
C VAL A 56 -8.55 -6.41 -13.24
N TYR A 57 -7.31 -5.90 -13.13
CA TYR A 57 -6.41 -6.28 -12.04
C TYR A 57 -7.02 -5.98 -10.67
N ARG A 58 -7.50 -4.77 -10.45
CA ARG A 58 -8.09 -4.33 -9.17
C ARG A 58 -9.27 -5.19 -8.75
N THR A 59 -10.14 -5.53 -9.69
CA THR A 59 -11.29 -6.40 -9.44
C THR A 59 -10.86 -7.80 -9.03
N MET A 60 -9.90 -8.40 -9.73
CA MET A 60 -9.37 -9.73 -9.41
C MET A 60 -8.62 -9.75 -8.09
N ASN A 61 -7.77 -8.75 -7.86
CA ASN A 61 -6.99 -8.60 -6.64
C ASN A 61 -7.91 -8.46 -5.41
N LYS A 62 -8.97 -7.65 -5.51
CA LYS A 62 -9.98 -7.52 -4.45
C LYS A 62 -10.61 -8.85 -4.08
N GLY A 63 -11.03 -9.64 -5.07
CA GLY A 63 -11.63 -10.96 -4.82
C GLY A 63 -10.66 -11.95 -4.14
N LEU A 64 -9.36 -11.88 -4.45
CA LEU A 64 -8.35 -12.69 -3.78
C LEU A 64 -8.09 -12.22 -2.34
N TRP A 65 -8.10 -10.91 -2.08
CA TRP A 65 -8.01 -10.37 -0.72
C TRP A 65 -9.19 -10.80 0.14
N GLU A 66 -10.42 -10.80 -0.39
CA GLU A 66 -11.61 -11.28 0.30
C GLU A 66 -11.47 -12.76 0.69
N GLN A 67 -10.95 -13.62 -0.19
CA GLN A 67 -10.69 -15.05 0.11
C GLN A 67 -9.59 -15.21 1.17
N TYR A 68 -8.54 -14.38 1.12
CA TYR A 68 -7.49 -14.40 2.12
C TYR A 68 -8.00 -14.00 3.51
N GLU A 69 -8.80 -12.94 3.60
CA GLU A 69 -9.41 -12.47 4.85
C GLU A 69 -10.35 -13.51 5.46
N GLN A 70 -10.98 -14.34 4.63
CA GLN A 70 -11.82 -15.46 5.06
C GLN A 70 -11.00 -16.71 5.46
N GLY A 71 -9.67 -16.67 5.25
CA GLY A 71 -8.77 -17.78 5.54
C GLY A 71 -8.84 -18.93 4.52
N GLU A 72 -9.42 -18.69 3.35
CA GLU A 72 -9.58 -19.69 2.29
C GLU A 72 -8.28 -19.94 1.52
N ILE A 73 -7.43 -18.92 1.40
CA ILE A 73 -6.16 -18.98 0.70
C ILE A 73 -5.02 -18.41 1.56
N SER A 74 -3.79 -18.82 1.26
CA SER A 74 -2.60 -18.25 1.89
C SER A 74 -2.20 -16.90 1.26
N GLN A 75 -1.47 -16.08 2.00
CA GLN A 75 -0.92 -14.82 1.48
C GLN A 75 0.03 -15.04 0.30
N THR A 76 0.87 -16.10 0.36
CA THR A 76 1.77 -16.45 -0.75
C THR A 76 0.98 -16.75 -2.02
N TYR A 77 -0.09 -17.56 -1.90
CA TYR A 77 -0.96 -17.86 -3.02
C TYR A 77 -1.61 -16.60 -3.60
N LEU A 78 -2.17 -15.73 -2.75
CA LEU A 78 -2.74 -14.44 -3.18
C LEU A 78 -1.74 -13.62 -3.98
N ASN A 79 -0.53 -13.46 -3.43
CA ASN A 79 0.50 -12.61 -4.00
C ASN A 79 0.96 -13.05 -5.40
N GLU A 80 0.99 -14.35 -5.64
CA GLU A 80 1.38 -14.92 -6.94
C GLU A 80 0.19 -15.03 -7.90
N GLU A 81 -0.94 -15.51 -7.40
CA GLU A 81 -2.14 -15.84 -8.20
C GLU A 81 -2.79 -14.60 -8.82
N ARG A 82 -2.71 -13.43 -8.16
CA ARG A 82 -3.26 -12.18 -8.70
C ARG A 82 -2.68 -11.83 -10.07
N PHE A 83 -1.39 -12.07 -10.28
CA PHE A 83 -0.73 -11.84 -11.57
C PHE A 83 -1.06 -12.94 -12.57
N VAL A 84 -1.04 -14.20 -12.13
CA VAL A 84 -1.39 -15.34 -13.01
C VAL A 84 -2.78 -15.12 -13.60
N ARG A 85 -3.78 -14.80 -12.78
CA ARG A 85 -5.15 -14.54 -13.25
C ARG A 85 -5.24 -13.31 -14.11
N TRP A 86 -4.55 -12.23 -13.75
CA TRP A 86 -4.57 -10.99 -14.50
C TRP A 86 -4.06 -11.17 -15.92
N PHE A 87 -2.89 -11.77 -16.09
CA PHE A 87 -2.30 -12.02 -17.40
C PHE A 87 -3.05 -13.11 -18.19
N ALA A 88 -3.55 -14.16 -17.52
CA ALA A 88 -4.35 -15.18 -18.16
C ALA A 88 -5.66 -14.63 -18.77
N HIS A 89 -6.23 -13.57 -18.19
CA HIS A 89 -7.39 -12.87 -18.78
C HIS A 89 -7.10 -12.34 -20.19
N TYR A 90 -5.83 -12.05 -20.49
CA TYR A 90 -5.35 -11.59 -21.79
C TYR A 90 -4.60 -12.67 -22.56
N GLU A 91 -4.81 -13.95 -22.21
CA GLU A 91 -4.19 -15.13 -22.85
C GLU A 91 -2.65 -15.14 -22.74
N ILE A 92 -2.05 -14.41 -21.80
CA ILE A 92 -0.62 -14.35 -21.52
C ILE A 92 -0.31 -15.28 -20.35
N GLN A 93 0.69 -16.16 -20.52
CA GLN A 93 1.17 -17.05 -19.46
C GLN A 93 2.42 -16.45 -18.80
N ILE A 94 2.38 -16.36 -17.47
CA ILE A 94 3.50 -15.85 -16.68
C ILE A 94 3.76 -16.76 -15.47
N ASP A 95 4.94 -16.62 -14.88
CA ASP A 95 5.26 -17.19 -13.58
C ASP A 95 4.88 -16.17 -12.48
N GLY A 96 3.90 -16.50 -11.65
CA GLY A 96 3.38 -15.62 -10.60
C GLY A 96 4.44 -15.24 -9.57
N SER A 97 5.35 -16.16 -9.22
CA SER A 97 6.42 -15.88 -8.24
C SER A 97 7.47 -14.92 -8.79
N VAL A 98 7.78 -15.03 -10.08
CA VAL A 98 8.67 -14.09 -10.76
C VAL A 98 8.02 -12.71 -10.86
N CYS A 99 6.74 -12.68 -11.21
CA CYS A 99 5.98 -11.45 -11.35
C CYS A 99 5.84 -10.71 -10.00
N GLU A 100 5.59 -11.45 -8.92
CA GLU A 100 5.55 -10.88 -7.56
C GLU A 100 6.89 -10.24 -7.15
N LYS A 101 8.02 -10.86 -7.48
CA LYS A 101 9.35 -10.28 -7.21
C LYS A 101 9.57 -8.99 -7.99
N LYS A 102 9.19 -8.97 -9.28
CA LYS A 102 9.24 -7.74 -10.11
C LYS A 102 8.35 -6.65 -9.50
N PHE A 103 7.13 -7.01 -9.10
CA PHE A 103 6.18 -6.09 -8.49
C PHE A 103 6.76 -5.41 -7.25
N ARG A 104 7.34 -6.18 -6.33
CA ARG A 104 7.97 -5.62 -5.12
C ARG A 104 9.15 -4.72 -5.44
N HIS A 105 9.96 -5.10 -6.42
CA HIS A 105 11.07 -4.28 -6.87
C HIS A 105 10.59 -2.92 -7.38
N TYR A 106 9.61 -2.91 -8.29
CA TYR A 106 9.07 -1.66 -8.83
C TYR A 106 8.26 -0.85 -7.81
N LEU A 107 7.56 -1.52 -6.89
CA LEU A 107 6.89 -0.87 -5.80
C LEU A 107 7.88 -0.08 -4.91
N ALA A 108 9.03 -0.70 -4.60
CA ALA A 108 10.08 -0.04 -3.83
C ALA A 108 10.73 1.13 -4.58
N GLU A 109 10.90 1.03 -5.91
CA GLU A 109 11.42 2.15 -6.73
C GLU A 109 10.50 3.37 -6.73
N ALA A 110 9.18 3.14 -6.73
CA ALA A 110 8.17 4.19 -6.83
C ALA A 110 7.66 4.67 -5.46
N ASN A 111 8.21 4.15 -4.36
CA ASN A 111 7.74 4.49 -3.02
C ASN A 111 7.98 5.97 -2.72
N THR A 112 6.93 6.76 -2.79
CA THR A 112 6.92 8.20 -2.53
C THR A 112 6.00 8.51 -1.36
N MET A 113 6.28 9.61 -0.66
CA MET A 113 5.40 10.08 0.41
C MET A 113 4.20 10.83 -0.17
N MET A 114 3.08 10.75 0.53
CA MET A 114 1.94 11.62 0.27
C MET A 114 2.34 13.08 0.39
N PRO A 115 1.74 13.99 -0.41
CA PRO A 115 1.99 15.42 -0.30
C PRO A 115 1.85 15.91 1.15
N ASP A 116 2.78 16.76 1.58
CA ASP A 116 2.84 17.36 2.92
C ASP A 116 3.01 16.38 4.11
N ALA A 117 3.06 15.07 3.87
CA ALA A 117 3.17 14.06 4.94
C ALA A 117 4.42 14.28 5.80
N LEU A 118 5.57 14.55 5.17
CA LEU A 118 6.82 14.76 5.88
C LEU A 118 6.77 16.03 6.77
N ASP A 119 6.17 17.10 6.28
CA ASP A 119 6.05 18.36 7.03
C ASP A 119 5.11 18.17 8.23
N ILE A 120 4.01 17.48 8.05
CA ILE A 120 3.07 17.12 9.12
C ILE A 120 3.77 16.25 10.18
N ILE A 121 4.54 15.25 9.77
CA ILE A 121 5.33 14.41 10.68
C ILE A 121 6.34 15.27 11.46
N HIS A 122 7.06 16.15 10.80
CA HIS A 122 8.04 17.04 11.44
C HIS A 122 7.39 18.00 12.43
N GLU A 123 6.19 18.46 12.17
CA GLU A 123 5.44 19.31 13.10
C GLU A 123 4.96 18.52 14.32
N LEU A 124 4.33 17.37 14.09
CA LEU A 124 3.72 16.57 15.15
C LEU A 124 4.74 15.90 16.09
N LYS A 125 5.92 15.50 15.58
CA LYS A 125 6.95 14.86 16.41
C LYS A 125 7.51 15.76 17.51
N LYS A 126 7.31 17.07 17.45
CA LYS A 126 7.70 18.01 18.51
C LYS A 126 6.88 17.83 19.78
N ASP A 127 5.66 17.33 19.62
CA ASP A 127 4.66 17.30 20.65
C ASP A 127 4.15 15.90 21.00
N PHE A 128 4.32 14.92 20.12
CA PHE A 128 3.77 13.57 20.27
C PHE A 128 4.82 12.49 20.03
N VAL A 129 4.65 11.37 20.71
CA VAL A 129 5.32 10.12 20.35
C VAL A 129 4.56 9.52 19.16
N MET A 130 5.25 9.32 18.06
CA MET A 130 4.67 8.81 16.82
C MET A 130 4.93 7.33 16.68
N VAL A 131 3.91 6.59 16.28
CA VAL A 131 3.95 5.14 16.04
C VAL A 131 3.36 4.87 14.67
N ALA A 132 4.04 4.06 13.87
CA ALA A 132 3.49 3.53 12.63
C ALA A 132 2.77 2.21 12.90
N ALA A 133 1.62 2.00 12.27
CA ALA A 133 0.90 0.74 12.23
C ALA A 133 0.55 0.43 10.78
N THR A 134 0.86 -0.78 10.32
CA THR A 134 0.61 -1.19 8.94
C THR A 134 0.21 -2.67 8.90
N ASN A 135 -0.62 -3.03 7.94
CA ASN A 135 -0.90 -4.43 7.58
C ASN A 135 0.10 -4.97 6.53
N GLY A 136 1.00 -4.12 6.05
CA GLY A 136 2.06 -4.50 5.13
C GLY A 136 3.10 -5.43 5.79
N ILE A 137 3.84 -6.15 4.96
CA ILE A 137 4.95 -6.98 5.44
C ILE A 137 6.21 -6.14 5.63
N GLU A 138 7.01 -6.50 6.65
CA GLU A 138 8.21 -5.76 7.05
C GLU A 138 9.16 -5.46 5.88
N GLU A 139 9.36 -6.45 5.00
CA GLU A 139 10.28 -6.35 3.85
C GLU A 139 9.87 -5.29 2.80
N THR A 140 8.63 -4.81 2.82
CA THR A 140 8.14 -3.77 1.90
C THR A 140 7.95 -2.41 2.57
N GLN A 141 8.09 -2.34 3.89
CA GLN A 141 7.86 -1.13 4.68
C GLN A 141 9.17 -0.51 5.21
N LEU A 142 10.30 -1.16 5.02
CA LEU A 142 11.65 -0.72 5.39
C LEU A 142 12.49 -0.37 4.16
#